data_5e6f064e8857476d735107c9c5e99b11
#
_entry.id   5e6f064e8857476d735107c9c5e99b11
#
_cell.length_a   1.000
_cell.length_b   1.000
_cell.length_c   1.000
_cell.angle_alpha   90.00
_cell.angle_beta   90.00
_cell.angle_gamma   90.00
#
_symmetry.space_group_name_H-M   'P 1'
#
loop_
_entity.id
_entity.type
_entity.pdbx_description
1 polymer ?
#
loop_
_entity_poly.entity_id
_entity_poly.type
_entity_poly.pdbx_seq_one_letter_code
_entity_poly.pdbx_strand_id
1 'polypeptide(L)'
;MYRKLSFLCLAIYLATLSDAMTLGDQIKEAFAEFVHDTDSFLRLDDHGTVVNCGSSNMNLTWTPKTISSKGILNIDGYVQFPAEFQTGTIVMEVSYKIFHRTMKFQVSCSMMQAYGLQVQCPVKQDQMVKGQITINDLSALSNVHGSIEVKIRLYNSSWTQLFCGIVNADVN
;
A
#
# COMPACT_ATOMS: atom_id res chain seq x y z
N MET A 1 15.42 -18.88 17.08
CA MET A 1 15.11 -17.92 15.98
C MET A 1 13.97 -18.37 15.07
N TYR A 2 13.76 -19.67 14.84
CA TYR A 2 12.69 -20.21 13.96
C TYR A 2 11.26 -20.14 14.53
N ARG A 3 11.06 -20.00 15.84
CA ARG A 3 9.73 -19.94 16.47
C ARG A 3 8.91 -18.68 16.14
N LYS A 4 9.56 -17.55 15.83
CA LYS A 4 8.87 -16.30 15.48
C LYS A 4 8.33 -16.29 14.04
N LEU A 5 8.93 -17.07 13.14
CA LEU A 5 8.46 -17.18 11.74
C LEU A 5 7.12 -17.94 11.64
N SER A 6 6.88 -18.92 12.50
CA SER A 6 5.63 -19.72 12.49
C SER A 6 4.42 -18.88 12.93
N PHE A 7 4.61 -17.96 13.87
CA PHE A 7 3.53 -17.05 14.29
C PHE A 7 3.15 -16.06 13.18
N LEU A 8 4.13 -15.58 12.43
CA LEU A 8 3.91 -14.68 11.29
C LEU A 8 2.98 -15.31 10.23
N CYS A 9 3.20 -16.57 9.88
CA CYS A 9 2.35 -17.29 8.93
C CYS A 9 0.95 -17.57 9.47
N LEU A 10 0.80 -17.83 10.78
CA LEU A 10 -0.48 -18.18 11.39
C LEU A 10 -1.41 -16.95 11.51
N ALA A 11 -0.90 -15.79 11.91
CA ALA A 11 -1.74 -14.60 12.08
C ALA A 11 -2.26 -14.08 10.74
N ILE A 12 -1.46 -14.20 9.67
CA ILE A 12 -1.92 -13.82 8.32
C ILE A 12 -2.95 -14.80 7.77
N TYR A 13 -2.87 -16.09 8.14
CA TYR A 13 -3.89 -17.08 7.79
C TYR A 13 -5.22 -16.79 8.52
N LEU A 14 -5.17 -16.31 9.75
CA LEU A 14 -6.35 -15.92 10.52
C LEU A 14 -6.98 -14.59 10.04
N ALA A 15 -6.18 -13.64 9.56
CA ALA A 15 -6.67 -12.38 8.98
C ALA A 15 -7.47 -12.58 7.68
N THR A 16 -7.24 -13.67 6.95
CA THR A 16 -8.03 -14.01 5.75
C THR A 16 -9.41 -14.62 6.05
N LEU A 17 -9.72 -14.91 7.31
CA LEU A 17 -10.95 -15.58 7.73
C LEU A 17 -12.00 -14.63 8.36
N SER A 18 -11.72 -13.35 8.53
CA SER A 18 -12.67 -12.41 9.13
C SER A 18 -13.21 -11.46 8.08
N ASP A 19 -14.43 -11.71 7.62
CA ASP A 19 -15.20 -10.91 6.64
C ASP A 19 -15.57 -9.49 7.13
N ALA A 20 -15.01 -9.02 8.23
CA ALA A 20 -15.37 -7.76 8.87
C ALA A 20 -14.24 -6.72 8.93
N MET A 21 -13.04 -7.04 8.45
CA MET A 21 -11.92 -6.09 8.49
C MET A 21 -11.95 -5.13 7.31
N THR A 22 -11.75 -3.85 7.59
CA THR A 22 -11.55 -2.85 6.53
C THR A 22 -10.21 -3.09 5.84
N LEU A 23 -10.08 -2.64 4.59
CA LEU A 23 -8.81 -2.71 3.85
C LEU A 23 -7.65 -2.06 4.65
N GLY A 24 -7.94 -0.96 5.37
CA GLY A 24 -6.97 -0.31 6.24
C GLY A 24 -6.51 -1.21 7.39
N ASP A 25 -7.45 -1.94 8.00
CA ASP A 25 -7.13 -2.85 9.09
C ASP A 25 -6.36 -4.08 8.59
N GLN A 26 -6.69 -4.60 7.40
CA GLN A 26 -5.96 -5.69 6.78
C GLN A 26 -4.53 -5.29 6.40
N ILE A 27 -4.35 -4.06 5.90
CA ILE A 27 -3.03 -3.49 5.63
C ILE A 27 -2.27 -3.27 6.94
N LYS A 28 -2.91 -2.72 7.97
CA LYS A 28 -2.32 -2.52 9.30
C LYS A 28 -1.87 -3.83 9.92
N GLU A 29 -2.71 -4.87 9.91
CA GLU A 29 -2.34 -6.18 10.45
C GLU A 29 -1.22 -6.84 9.67
N ALA A 30 -1.26 -6.76 8.33
CA ALA A 30 -0.20 -7.30 7.49
C ALA A 30 1.17 -6.64 7.77
N PHE A 31 1.17 -5.38 8.19
CA PHE A 31 2.37 -4.65 8.57
C PHE A 31 2.69 -4.73 10.08
N ALA A 32 1.68 -4.74 10.98
CA ALA A 32 1.90 -4.76 12.43
C ALA A 32 2.72 -5.94 12.93
N GLU A 33 2.61 -7.08 12.26
CA GLU A 33 3.34 -8.29 12.63
C GLU A 33 4.81 -8.27 12.17
N PHE A 34 5.16 -7.32 11.33
CA PHE A 34 6.49 -7.26 10.70
C PHE A 34 7.54 -6.58 11.58
N VAL A 35 7.14 -5.87 12.65
CA VAL A 35 8.00 -4.82 13.20
C VAL A 35 7.95 -4.60 14.71
N HIS A 36 9.10 -4.38 15.40
CA HIS A 36 9.27 -3.73 16.71
C HIS A 36 10.60 -2.96 16.82
N ASP A 37 10.47 -1.64 17.03
CA ASP A 37 11.37 -0.62 17.61
C ASP A 37 12.61 -0.08 16.83
N THR A 38 12.80 1.17 16.62
CA THR A 38 13.27 2.36 17.32
C THR A 38 13.50 3.61 16.43
N ASP A 39 13.38 4.78 17.05
CA ASP A 39 13.60 6.20 16.74
C ASP A 39 14.53 6.65 15.58
N SER A 40 14.26 7.64 14.90
CA SER A 40 13.80 8.98 14.54
C SER A 40 14.86 9.88 13.86
N PHE A 41 14.53 10.81 13.07
CA PHE A 41 14.75 12.26 13.00
C PHE A 41 14.50 12.83 11.59
N LEU A 42 13.82 13.99 11.57
CA LEU A 42 13.34 14.73 10.41
C LEU A 42 14.46 15.32 9.52
N ARG A 43 14.29 15.29 8.20
CA ARG A 43 14.88 16.25 7.26
C ARG A 43 13.83 16.78 6.29
N LEU A 44 13.88 18.12 6.05
CA LEU A 44 13.04 18.86 5.13
C LEU A 44 13.33 18.49 3.65
N ASP A 45 12.30 18.58 2.82
CA ASP A 45 12.32 18.42 1.36
C ASP A 45 12.67 17.02 0.82
N ASP A 46 12.01 15.99 1.35
CA ASP A 46 12.24 14.64 0.91
C ASP A 46 10.94 13.99 0.43
N HIS A 47 10.66 14.11 -0.87
CA HIS A 47 9.55 13.42 -1.52
C HIS A 47 10.04 12.14 -2.18
N GLY A 48 9.32 11.03 -1.93
CA GLY A 48 9.47 9.85 -2.75
C GLY A 48 8.49 9.87 -3.93
N THR A 49 8.82 9.15 -4.99
CA THR A 49 7.98 9.03 -6.18
C THR A 49 7.69 7.58 -6.49
N VAL A 50 6.44 7.26 -6.83
CA VAL A 50 6.05 5.92 -7.29
C VAL A 50 6.49 5.73 -8.74
N VAL A 51 7.30 4.70 -8.99
CA VAL A 51 7.71 4.33 -10.34
C VAL A 51 6.55 3.59 -11.02
N ASN A 52 6.11 4.10 -12.16
CA ASN A 52 5.08 3.43 -12.96
C ASN A 52 5.65 2.15 -13.61
N CYS A 53 5.01 1.03 -13.38
CA CYS A 53 5.34 -0.26 -14.01
C CYS A 53 4.20 -0.82 -14.88
N GLY A 54 3.21 0.00 -15.20
CA GLY A 54 2.05 -0.35 -16.04
C GLY A 54 1.81 0.64 -17.16
N SER A 55 0.63 0.53 -17.77
CA SER A 55 0.18 1.39 -18.86
C SER A 55 -0.63 2.61 -18.40
N SER A 56 -0.98 2.71 -17.10
CA SER A 56 -1.73 3.84 -16.57
C SER A 56 -0.90 5.13 -16.60
N ASN A 57 -1.56 6.25 -16.92
CA ASN A 57 -0.96 7.55 -16.69
C ASN A 57 -1.09 7.89 -15.21
N MET A 58 0.02 8.12 -14.53
CA MET A 58 0.02 8.37 -13.10
C MET A 58 1.17 9.29 -12.68
N ASN A 59 0.91 10.03 -11.61
CA ASN A 59 1.93 10.73 -10.84
C ASN A 59 1.54 10.61 -9.37
N LEU A 60 2.29 9.84 -8.61
CA LEU A 60 2.10 9.64 -7.18
C LEU A 60 3.40 9.93 -6.46
N THR A 61 3.30 10.69 -5.39
CA THR A 61 4.41 11.04 -4.51
C THR A 61 4.04 10.73 -3.07
N TRP A 62 5.02 10.56 -2.21
CA TRP A 62 4.81 10.45 -0.77
C TRP A 62 5.78 11.32 -0.01
N THR A 63 5.38 11.71 1.19
CA THR A 63 6.17 12.55 2.12
C THR A 63 5.98 12.02 3.55
N PRO A 64 7.04 11.85 4.33
CA PRO A 64 8.47 11.99 4.00
C PRO A 64 8.97 10.79 3.16
N LYS A 65 10.06 10.97 2.41
CA LYS A 65 10.68 9.91 1.60
C LYS A 65 11.25 8.79 2.47
N THR A 66 11.90 9.13 3.56
CA THR A 66 12.31 8.20 4.58
C THR A 66 11.16 8.00 5.56
N ILE A 67 10.66 6.78 5.66
CA ILE A 67 9.49 6.44 6.46
C ILE A 67 9.94 6.10 7.88
N SER A 68 9.27 6.69 8.88
CA SER A 68 9.48 6.35 10.29
C SER A 68 8.23 5.67 10.85
N SER A 69 8.40 4.65 11.67
CA SER A 69 7.31 3.93 12.34
C SER A 69 6.44 4.82 13.25
N LYS A 70 6.99 5.93 13.73
CA LYS A 70 6.27 6.92 14.57
C LYS A 70 5.81 8.13 13.77
N GLY A 71 6.02 8.14 12.45
CA GLY A 71 5.71 9.25 11.57
C GLY A 71 4.31 9.21 11.00
N ILE A 72 4.03 10.20 10.17
CA ILE A 72 2.85 10.29 9.32
C ILE A 72 3.32 10.19 7.88
N LEU A 73 2.68 9.35 7.07
CA LEU A 73 2.96 9.23 5.65
C LEU A 73 1.80 9.86 4.87
N ASN A 74 2.11 10.85 4.06
CA ASN A 74 1.16 11.45 3.13
C ASN A 74 1.48 10.97 1.72
N ILE A 75 0.46 10.46 1.02
CA ILE A 75 0.54 10.06 -0.38
C ILE A 75 -0.38 10.97 -1.16
N ASP A 76 0.12 11.60 -2.21
CA ASP A 76 -0.63 12.55 -3.04
C ASP A 76 -0.40 12.28 -4.51
N GLY A 77 -1.41 12.59 -5.34
CA GLY A 77 -1.29 12.55 -6.78
C GLY A 77 -2.52 12.08 -7.53
N TYR A 78 -2.29 11.51 -8.70
CA TYR A 78 -3.36 10.99 -9.55
C TYR A 78 -2.97 9.71 -10.29
N VAL A 79 -4.01 8.97 -10.65
CA VAL A 79 -3.93 7.82 -11.57
C VAL A 79 -5.08 7.91 -12.57
N GLN A 80 -4.79 7.73 -13.86
CA GLN A 80 -5.79 7.59 -14.91
C GLN A 80 -5.94 6.11 -15.27
N PHE A 81 -7.12 5.56 -15.09
CA PHE A 81 -7.35 4.14 -15.33
C PHE A 81 -7.58 3.84 -16.83
N PRO A 82 -6.88 2.86 -17.39
CA PRO A 82 -7.01 2.49 -18.80
C PRO A 82 -8.30 1.72 -19.12
N ALA A 83 -9.06 1.31 -18.09
CA ALA A 83 -10.34 0.59 -18.25
C ALA A 83 -11.26 0.89 -17.06
N GLU A 84 -12.54 0.53 -17.20
CA GLU A 84 -13.54 0.73 -16.17
C GLU A 84 -13.22 -0.07 -14.89
N PHE A 85 -13.52 0.54 -13.73
CA PHE A 85 -13.34 -0.07 -12.42
C PHE A 85 -14.56 0.11 -11.53
N GLN A 86 -15.14 -0.99 -11.10
CA GLN A 86 -16.18 -1.09 -10.08
C GLN A 86 -15.67 -1.87 -8.87
N THR A 87 -15.11 -3.04 -9.12
CA THR A 87 -14.50 -3.94 -8.15
C THR A 87 -13.25 -4.57 -8.74
N GLY A 88 -12.36 -5.04 -7.89
CA GLY A 88 -11.13 -5.68 -8.36
C GLY A 88 -10.25 -6.20 -7.24
N THR A 89 -9.02 -6.51 -7.60
CA THR A 89 -8.03 -7.09 -6.69
C THR A 89 -6.76 -6.25 -6.71
N ILE A 90 -6.33 -5.82 -5.53
CA ILE A 90 -4.97 -5.31 -5.33
C ILE A 90 -4.05 -6.51 -5.06
N VAL A 91 -2.96 -6.58 -5.80
CA VAL A 91 -1.84 -7.51 -5.54
C VAL A 91 -0.66 -6.66 -5.09
N MET A 92 -0.22 -6.88 -3.86
CA MET A 92 0.91 -6.21 -3.25
C MET A 92 2.06 -7.20 -3.06
N GLU A 93 3.22 -6.88 -3.59
CA GLU A 93 4.45 -7.63 -3.41
C GLU A 93 5.41 -6.78 -2.59
N VAL A 94 5.82 -7.27 -1.44
CA VAL A 94 6.77 -6.60 -0.54
C VAL A 94 8.08 -7.37 -0.55
N SER A 95 9.17 -6.64 -0.79
CA SER A 95 10.54 -7.17 -0.76
C SER A 95 11.34 -6.41 0.30
N TYR A 96 11.93 -7.15 1.23
CA TYR A 96 12.79 -6.62 2.28
C TYR A 96 13.94 -7.58 2.55
N LYS A 97 15.16 -7.18 2.25
CA LYS A 97 16.35 -8.06 2.35
C LYS A 97 16.12 -9.37 1.57
N ILE A 98 16.11 -10.50 2.28
CA ILE A 98 15.87 -11.83 1.71
C ILE A 98 14.39 -12.26 1.75
N PHE A 99 13.50 -11.41 2.29
CA PHE A 99 12.08 -11.72 2.42
C PHE A 99 11.31 -11.16 1.25
N HIS A 100 10.47 -11.99 0.65
CA HIS A 100 9.49 -11.61 -0.36
C HIS A 100 8.13 -12.12 0.06
N ARG A 101 7.13 -11.25 -0.06
CA ARG A 101 5.76 -11.62 0.28
C ARG A 101 4.79 -11.03 -0.73
N THR A 102 3.81 -11.84 -1.13
CA THR A 102 2.68 -11.40 -1.96
C THR A 102 1.39 -11.46 -1.14
N MET A 103 0.62 -10.37 -1.17
CA MET A 103 -0.68 -10.24 -0.54
C MET A 103 -1.72 -9.87 -1.59
N LYS A 104 -2.98 -10.28 -1.39
CA LYS A 104 -4.09 -9.97 -2.29
C LYS A 104 -5.26 -9.44 -1.48
N PHE A 105 -5.82 -8.32 -1.91
CA PHE A 105 -6.95 -7.66 -1.26
C PHE A 105 -8.05 -7.41 -2.28
N GLN A 106 -9.30 -7.66 -1.89
CA GLN A 106 -10.44 -7.24 -2.69
C GLN A 106 -10.72 -5.76 -2.43
N VAL A 107 -10.99 -5.01 -3.48
CA VAL A 107 -11.25 -3.58 -3.41
C VAL A 107 -12.42 -3.20 -4.31
N SER A 108 -13.21 -2.22 -3.87
CA SER A 108 -14.29 -1.65 -4.66
C SER A 108 -14.10 -0.14 -4.82
N CYS A 109 -14.76 0.41 -5.82
CA CYS A 109 -14.77 1.86 -6.03
C CYS A 109 -15.34 2.61 -4.81
N SER A 110 -16.36 2.06 -4.15
CA SER A 110 -16.93 2.65 -2.93
C SER A 110 -15.95 2.66 -1.75
N MET A 111 -15.09 1.66 -1.65
CA MET A 111 -14.01 1.67 -0.66
C MET A 111 -13.01 2.80 -0.96
N MET A 112 -12.66 3.03 -2.22
CA MET A 112 -11.77 4.14 -2.59
C MET A 112 -12.35 5.50 -2.16
N GLN A 113 -13.66 5.71 -2.34
CA GLN A 113 -14.35 6.90 -1.84
C GLN A 113 -14.28 7.01 -0.31
N ALA A 114 -14.48 5.91 0.40
CA ALA A 114 -14.41 5.89 1.86
C ALA A 114 -13.00 6.24 2.40
N TYR A 115 -11.95 5.98 1.60
CA TYR A 115 -10.58 6.41 1.90
C TYR A 115 -10.25 7.85 1.44
N GLY A 116 -11.23 8.62 1.03
CA GLY A 116 -11.08 10.03 0.67
C GLY A 116 -10.62 10.28 -0.76
N LEU A 117 -10.55 9.27 -1.61
CA LEU A 117 -10.23 9.48 -3.02
C LEU A 117 -11.40 10.14 -3.74
N GLN A 118 -11.08 11.17 -4.51
CA GLN A 118 -12.08 11.91 -5.32
C GLN A 118 -12.42 11.12 -6.59
N VAL A 119 -13.40 10.24 -6.48
CA VAL A 119 -13.78 9.34 -7.56
C VAL A 119 -15.29 9.19 -7.62
N GLN A 120 -15.83 9.07 -8.83
CA GLN A 120 -17.24 8.68 -9.08
C GLN A 120 -17.27 7.19 -9.42
N CYS A 121 -18.21 6.47 -8.82
CA CYS A 121 -18.37 5.04 -9.03
C CYS A 121 -19.50 4.73 -10.02
N PRO A 122 -19.27 3.83 -10.98
CA PRO A 122 -18.00 3.20 -11.35
C PRO A 122 -17.01 4.21 -11.93
N VAL A 123 -15.70 3.97 -11.74
CA VAL A 123 -14.65 4.73 -12.43
C VAL A 123 -14.69 4.35 -13.90
N LYS A 124 -14.88 5.32 -14.76
CA LYS A 124 -14.91 5.10 -16.21
C LYS A 124 -13.49 4.95 -16.77
N GLN A 125 -13.39 4.34 -17.94
CA GLN A 125 -12.14 4.33 -18.70
C GLN A 125 -11.64 5.77 -18.90
N ASP A 126 -10.32 5.94 -18.79
CA ASP A 126 -9.60 7.22 -18.93
C ASP A 126 -9.98 8.30 -17.90
N GLN A 127 -10.82 7.95 -16.93
CA GLN A 127 -11.12 8.84 -15.81
C GLN A 127 -9.91 8.98 -14.91
N MET A 128 -9.59 10.24 -14.56
CA MET A 128 -8.53 10.55 -13.62
C MET A 128 -9.07 10.45 -12.19
N VAL A 129 -8.44 9.61 -11.39
CA VAL A 129 -8.66 9.50 -9.95
C VAL A 129 -7.58 10.30 -9.25
N LYS A 130 -7.98 11.30 -8.48
CA LYS A 130 -7.08 12.13 -7.67
C LYS A 130 -7.34 11.89 -6.21
N GLY A 131 -6.33 12.07 -5.38
CA GLY A 131 -6.53 11.99 -3.95
C GLY A 131 -5.27 12.21 -3.15
N GLN A 132 -5.51 12.43 -1.88
CA GLN A 132 -4.49 12.47 -0.85
C GLN A 132 -4.89 11.46 0.22
N ILE A 133 -3.94 10.61 0.58
CA ILE A 133 -4.11 9.62 1.64
C ILE A 133 -3.09 9.92 2.73
N THR A 134 -3.57 10.03 3.97
CA THR A 134 -2.72 10.20 5.14
C THR A 134 -2.75 8.92 5.98
N ILE A 135 -1.60 8.34 6.20
CA ILE A 135 -1.43 7.16 7.05
C ILE A 135 -0.77 7.62 8.36
N ASN A 136 -1.54 7.58 9.44
CA ASN A 136 -1.12 8.07 10.76
C ASN A 136 -0.54 6.99 11.66
N ASP A 137 -0.67 5.73 11.27
CA ASP A 137 -0.20 4.58 12.04
C ASP A 137 0.73 3.74 11.18
N LEU A 138 2.01 3.92 11.43
CA LEU A 138 3.11 3.20 10.80
C LEU A 138 3.82 2.28 11.81
N SER A 139 3.18 2.01 12.96
CA SER A 139 3.74 1.14 14.02
C SER A 139 4.13 -0.23 13.49
N ALA A 140 3.43 -0.66 12.45
CA ALA A 140 3.76 -1.84 11.69
C ALA A 140 5.19 -1.84 11.12
N LEU A 141 5.82 -0.72 10.91
CA LEU A 141 7.18 -0.60 10.38
C LEU A 141 8.25 -0.48 11.47
N SER A 142 7.88 -0.60 12.76
CA SER A 142 8.76 -0.35 13.90
C SER A 142 10.01 -1.25 14.01
N ASN A 143 10.12 -2.39 13.27
CA ASN A 143 11.33 -3.24 13.18
C ASN A 143 11.87 -3.38 11.75
N VAL A 144 11.40 -2.57 10.81
CA VAL A 144 11.99 -2.49 9.48
C VAL A 144 13.04 -1.40 9.49
N HIS A 145 14.29 -1.74 9.22
CA HIS A 145 15.37 -0.78 9.06
C HIS A 145 16.08 -1.02 7.74
N GLY A 146 16.14 0.00 6.91
CA GLY A 146 16.74 -0.05 5.59
C GLY A 146 15.70 -0.03 4.48
N SER A 147 16.15 -0.34 3.27
CA SER A 147 15.33 -0.20 2.07
C SER A 147 14.30 -1.31 1.93
N ILE A 148 13.08 -0.92 1.62
CA ILE A 148 11.98 -1.80 1.21
C ILE A 148 11.56 -1.47 -0.21
N GLU A 149 11.15 -2.49 -0.97
CA GLU A 149 10.45 -2.33 -2.22
C GLU A 149 9.03 -2.87 -2.08
N VAL A 150 8.05 -2.05 -2.46
CA VAL A 150 6.64 -2.45 -2.50
C VAL A 150 6.12 -2.27 -3.91
N LYS A 151 5.75 -3.36 -4.56
CA LYS A 151 5.10 -3.35 -5.87
C LYS A 151 3.60 -3.57 -5.70
N ILE A 152 2.82 -2.62 -6.19
CA ILE A 152 1.36 -2.64 -6.07
C ILE A 152 0.75 -2.70 -7.46
N ARG A 153 -0.13 -3.67 -7.68
CA ARG A 153 -0.91 -3.79 -8.92
C ARG A 153 -2.39 -3.82 -8.58
N LEU A 154 -3.19 -3.09 -9.33
CA LEU A 154 -4.64 -3.15 -9.26
C LEU A 154 -5.18 -3.76 -10.55
N TYR A 155 -6.02 -4.76 -10.41
CA TYR A 155 -6.76 -5.41 -11.48
C TYR A 155 -8.25 -5.20 -11.28
N ASN A 156 -9.00 -5.01 -12.37
CA ASN A 156 -10.47 -5.05 -12.31
C ASN A 156 -10.99 -6.49 -12.27
N SER A 157 -12.30 -6.65 -12.20
CA SER A 157 -12.94 -7.99 -12.18
C SER A 157 -12.65 -8.84 -13.42
N SER A 158 -12.27 -8.24 -14.53
CA SER A 158 -11.85 -8.92 -15.77
C SER A 158 -10.34 -9.19 -15.85
N TRP A 159 -9.62 -9.01 -14.74
CA TRP A 159 -8.17 -9.14 -14.67
C TRP A 159 -7.38 -8.20 -15.60
N THR A 160 -7.99 -7.11 -16.04
CA THR A 160 -7.26 -6.02 -16.70
C THR A 160 -6.50 -5.23 -15.66
N GLN A 161 -5.19 -5.05 -15.89
CA GLN A 161 -4.36 -4.24 -15.00
C GLN A 161 -4.69 -2.76 -15.18
N LEU A 162 -5.17 -2.13 -14.13
CA LEU A 162 -5.53 -0.72 -14.09
C LEU A 162 -4.41 0.17 -13.58
N PHE A 163 -3.55 -0.39 -12.75
CA PHE A 163 -2.48 0.33 -12.07
C PHE A 163 -1.31 -0.61 -11.78
N CYS A 164 -0.10 -0.11 -11.92
CA CYS A 164 1.11 -0.75 -11.41
C CYS A 164 2.07 0.33 -10.91
N GLY A 165 2.42 0.28 -9.64
CA GLY A 165 3.38 1.19 -9.02
C GLY A 165 4.44 0.44 -8.23
N ILE A 166 5.68 0.93 -8.27
CA ILE A 166 6.77 0.45 -7.42
C ILE A 166 7.19 1.61 -6.51
N VAL A 167 7.19 1.33 -5.24
CA VAL A 167 7.68 2.21 -4.16
C VAL A 167 9.00 1.65 -3.67
N ASN A 168 10.06 2.44 -3.73
CA ASN A 168 11.33 2.14 -3.07
C ASN A 168 11.50 3.15 -1.94
N ALA A 169 11.42 2.69 -0.71
CA ALA A 169 11.47 3.56 0.47
C ALA A 169 12.51 3.06 1.46
N ASP A 170 13.16 4.00 2.14
CA ASP A 170 13.98 3.72 3.29
C ASP A 170 13.14 3.88 4.56
N VAL A 171 13.27 2.92 5.47
CA VAL A 171 12.58 2.89 6.76
C VAL A 171 13.62 3.01 7.87
N ASN A 172 13.38 3.93 8.81
CA ASN A 172 14.21 4.19 9.98
C ASN A 172 13.50 3.82 11.28
#